data_721d55d1e9b4467cb39fb648b367356f
#
_entry.id   721d55d1e9b4467cb39fb648b367356f
#
_cell.length_a   1.000
_cell.length_b   1.000
_cell.length_c   1.000
_cell.angle_alpha   90.00
_cell.angle_beta   90.00
_cell.angle_gamma   90.00
#
_symmetry.space_group_name_H-M   'P 1'
#
loop_
_entity.id
_entity.type
_entity.pdbx_description
1 polymer ?
#
loop_
_entity_poly.entity_id
_entity_poly.type
_entity_poly.pdbx_seq_one_letter_code
_entity_poly.pdbx_strand_id
1 'polypeptide(L)'
;MWYVCRSPALTPRQQLKDQVWLSIAHRIADLSTCLRLKVGCVLLRQDGSVAGTGYNGSLPGAPHCAPETCNLTTRCLWTRHAERSALDYSTGIITTAYLTDEPCLRCTLDLIARGCRRVVYNRNYAPTAQELLERFRVIDAYGIAWERLAS
;
A
#
# COMPACT_ATOMS: atom_id res chain seq x y z
N MET A 1 16.18 0.57 -25.65
CA MET A 1 16.85 -0.38 -24.73
C MET A 1 16.39 -0.02 -23.31
N TRP A 2 15.51 -0.82 -22.75
CA TRP A 2 14.90 -0.54 -21.44
C TRP A 2 15.84 -1.07 -20.37
N TYR A 3 16.49 -0.18 -19.65
CA TYR A 3 17.21 -0.55 -18.43
C TYR A 3 16.19 -0.90 -17.35
N VAL A 4 15.87 -2.19 -17.23
CA VAL A 4 15.26 -2.69 -16.02
C VAL A 4 16.34 -2.59 -14.94
N CYS A 5 16.21 -1.61 -14.07
CA CYS A 5 17.02 -1.54 -12.86
C CYS A 5 16.68 -2.78 -12.03
N ARG A 6 17.44 -3.86 -12.22
CA ARG A 6 17.32 -5.04 -11.36
C ARG A 6 17.84 -4.61 -9.99
N SER A 7 16.94 -4.49 -9.05
CA SER A 7 17.33 -4.39 -7.65
C SER A 7 18.29 -5.55 -7.33
N PRO A 8 19.38 -5.30 -6.59
CA PRO A 8 20.27 -6.38 -6.19
C PRO A 8 19.49 -7.46 -5.47
N ALA A 9 19.89 -8.72 -5.62
CA ALA A 9 19.22 -9.85 -4.97
C ALA A 9 19.09 -9.59 -3.47
N LEU A 10 17.88 -9.72 -2.94
CA LEU A 10 17.59 -9.49 -1.52
C LEU A 10 18.35 -10.49 -0.65
N THR A 11 18.94 -10.01 0.43
CA THR A 11 19.56 -10.91 1.42
C THR A 11 18.50 -11.78 2.10
N PRO A 12 18.86 -12.96 2.63
CA PRO A 12 17.92 -13.79 3.39
C PRO A 12 17.28 -13.04 4.57
N ARG A 13 18.01 -12.14 5.21
CA ARG A 13 17.49 -11.29 6.28
C ARG A 13 16.45 -10.30 5.77
N GLN A 14 16.65 -9.71 4.60
CA GLN A 14 15.67 -8.79 4.02
C GLN A 14 14.42 -9.53 3.57
N GLN A 15 14.57 -10.72 2.98
CA GLN A 15 13.43 -11.58 2.62
C GLN A 15 12.57 -11.92 3.83
N LEU A 16 13.19 -12.28 4.95
CA LEU A 16 12.47 -12.56 6.21
C LEU A 16 11.74 -11.30 6.71
N LYS A 17 12.39 -10.15 6.71
CA LYS A 17 11.76 -8.87 7.09
C LYS A 17 10.52 -8.57 6.22
N ASP A 18 10.63 -8.76 4.92
CA ASP A 18 9.53 -8.51 3.97
C ASP A 18 8.33 -9.43 4.26
N GLN A 19 8.59 -10.72 4.52
CA GLN A 19 7.55 -11.68 4.90
C GLN A 19 6.86 -11.28 6.21
N VAL A 20 7.63 -10.90 7.22
CA VAL A 20 7.10 -10.50 8.53
C VAL A 20 6.25 -9.24 8.41
N TRP A 21 6.76 -8.17 7.76
CA TRP A 21 6.02 -6.92 7.64
C TRP A 21 4.78 -7.06 6.78
N LEU A 22 4.83 -7.86 5.72
CA LEU A 22 3.66 -8.14 4.90
C LEU A 22 2.61 -8.95 5.67
N SER A 23 3.03 -9.90 6.50
CA SER A 23 2.13 -10.62 7.43
C SER A 23 1.44 -9.67 8.42
N ILE A 24 2.17 -8.68 8.95
CA ILE A 24 1.61 -7.66 9.82
C ILE A 24 0.59 -6.79 9.05
N ALA A 25 0.89 -6.40 7.81
CA ALA A 25 -0.05 -5.66 6.96
C ALA A 25 -1.36 -6.45 6.76
N HIS A 26 -1.30 -7.76 6.56
CA HIS A 26 -2.49 -8.61 6.50
C HIS A 26 -3.28 -8.63 7.81
N ARG A 27 -2.61 -8.66 8.96
CA ARG A 27 -3.30 -8.55 10.26
C ARG A 27 -3.94 -7.18 10.47
N ILE A 28 -3.29 -6.11 10.03
CA ILE A 28 -3.89 -4.77 10.05
C ILE A 28 -5.13 -4.72 9.14
N ALA A 29 -5.10 -5.39 7.99
CA ALA A 29 -6.26 -5.49 7.08
C ALA A 29 -7.50 -6.14 7.74
N ASP A 30 -7.32 -7.01 8.71
CA ASP A 30 -8.44 -7.63 9.45
C ASP A 30 -9.30 -6.59 10.18
N LEU A 31 -8.75 -5.43 10.50
CA LEU A 31 -9.48 -4.31 11.12
C LEU A 31 -10.35 -3.54 10.13
N SER A 32 -10.21 -3.76 8.83
CA SER A 32 -10.99 -3.07 7.81
C SER A 32 -12.48 -3.30 7.96
N THR A 33 -13.23 -2.21 7.87
CA THR A 33 -14.69 -2.21 7.88
C THR A 33 -15.31 -2.30 6.48
N CYS A 34 -14.48 -2.36 5.44
CA CYS A 34 -14.95 -2.51 4.07
C CYS A 34 -15.43 -3.93 3.81
N LEU A 35 -16.62 -4.06 3.23
CA LEU A 35 -17.22 -5.37 2.90
C LEU A 35 -16.71 -5.94 1.57
N ARG A 36 -16.11 -5.09 0.72
CA ARG A 36 -15.67 -5.49 -0.62
C ARG A 36 -14.22 -5.98 -0.64
N LEU A 37 -13.32 -5.25 -0.01
CA LEU A 37 -11.90 -5.55 0.00
C LEU A 37 -11.27 -5.05 1.30
N LYS A 38 -10.50 -5.90 1.95
CA LYS A 38 -9.75 -5.55 3.16
C LYS A 38 -8.30 -5.31 2.81
N VAL A 39 -7.85 -4.09 3.01
CA VAL A 39 -6.48 -3.65 2.72
C VAL A 39 -5.81 -3.19 4.00
N GLY A 40 -4.55 -3.58 4.18
CA GLY A 40 -3.69 -3.15 5.27
C GLY A 40 -2.39 -2.56 4.76
N CYS A 41 -1.87 -1.60 5.50
CA CYS A 41 -0.63 -0.89 5.19
C CYS A 41 0.23 -0.73 6.44
N VAL A 42 1.53 -1.00 6.28
CA VAL A 42 2.56 -0.71 7.28
C VAL A 42 3.63 0.16 6.64
N LEU A 43 3.93 1.27 7.26
CA LEU A 43 4.95 2.22 6.81
C LEU A 43 6.16 2.18 7.74
N LEU A 44 7.35 2.06 7.16
CA LEU A 44 8.60 2.04 7.91
C LEU A 44 9.46 3.27 7.61
N ARG A 45 10.22 3.69 8.62
CA ARG A 45 11.32 4.65 8.50
C ARG A 45 12.60 3.95 8.04
N GLN A 46 13.62 4.75 7.74
CA GLN A 46 14.92 4.25 7.29
C GLN A 46 15.61 3.34 8.34
N ASP A 47 15.41 3.58 9.61
CA ASP A 47 15.93 2.75 10.70
C ASP A 47 15.17 1.43 10.91
N GLY A 48 14.11 1.21 10.13
CA GLY A 48 13.24 0.03 10.23
C GLY A 48 12.15 0.12 11.28
N SER A 49 12.02 1.24 11.98
CA SER A 49 10.93 1.46 12.92
C SER A 49 9.61 1.75 12.18
N VAL A 50 8.48 1.41 12.82
CA VAL A 50 7.15 1.67 12.27
C VAL A 50 6.86 3.17 12.33
N ALA A 51 6.60 3.76 11.16
CA ALA A 51 6.17 5.15 11.03
C ALA A 51 4.65 5.29 11.22
N GLY A 52 3.89 4.33 10.71
CA GLY A 52 2.44 4.31 10.81
C GLY A 52 1.86 3.03 10.26
N THR A 53 0.61 2.75 10.62
CA THR A 53 -0.19 1.65 10.10
C THR A 53 -1.57 2.17 9.71
N GLY A 54 -2.21 1.50 8.76
CA GLY A 54 -3.55 1.87 8.34
C GLY A 54 -4.29 0.71 7.68
N TYR A 55 -5.59 0.81 7.68
CA TYR A 55 -6.50 -0.09 6.98
C TYR A 55 -7.59 0.74 6.29
N ASN A 56 -8.20 0.16 5.25
CA ASN A 56 -9.26 0.85 4.53
C ASN A 56 -10.60 0.74 5.26
N GLY A 57 -11.44 1.74 5.10
CA GLY A 57 -12.77 1.76 5.72
C GLY A 57 -13.35 3.16 5.80
N SER A 58 -14.44 3.28 6.54
CA SER A 58 -15.09 4.56 6.81
C SER A 58 -14.18 5.49 7.61
N LEU A 59 -14.45 6.80 7.54
CA LEU A 59 -13.78 7.77 8.40
C LEU A 59 -14.07 7.47 9.88
N PRO A 60 -13.12 7.79 10.77
CA PRO A 60 -13.37 7.69 12.21
C PRO A 60 -14.65 8.43 12.63
N GLY A 61 -15.52 7.77 13.37
CA GLY A 61 -16.79 8.32 13.80
C GLY A 61 -17.94 8.23 12.77
N ALA A 62 -17.66 7.83 11.53
CA ALA A 62 -18.69 7.56 10.54
C ALA A 62 -19.27 6.14 10.71
N PRO A 63 -20.50 5.90 10.25
CA PRO A 63 -21.07 4.55 10.23
C PRO A 63 -20.20 3.59 9.42
N HIS A 64 -20.06 2.35 9.90
CA HIS A 64 -19.37 1.30 9.14
C HIS A 64 -20.21 0.88 7.92
N CYS A 65 -19.55 0.32 6.92
CA CYS A 65 -20.22 -0.26 5.76
C CYS A 65 -21.19 -1.38 6.21
N ALA A 66 -22.38 -1.35 5.64
CA ALA A 66 -23.40 -2.38 5.85
C ALA A 66 -23.85 -2.93 4.49
N PRO A 67 -24.30 -4.20 4.41
CA PRO A 67 -24.75 -4.80 3.14
C PRO A 67 -25.81 -3.97 2.42
N GLU A 68 -26.68 -3.29 3.16
CA GLU A 68 -27.77 -2.49 2.63
C GLU A 68 -27.30 -1.18 1.98
N THR A 69 -26.14 -0.67 2.40
CA THR A 69 -25.60 0.62 1.95
C THR A 69 -24.37 0.47 1.06
N CYS A 70 -23.77 -0.72 1.02
CA CYS A 70 -22.55 -0.99 0.25
C CYS A 70 -22.87 -1.51 -1.14
N ASN A 71 -22.42 -0.80 -2.17
CA ASN A 71 -22.40 -1.36 -3.51
C ASN A 71 -21.11 -2.19 -3.69
N LEU A 72 -21.26 -3.51 -3.59
CA LEU A 72 -20.14 -4.45 -3.66
C LEU A 72 -19.47 -4.53 -5.05
N THR A 73 -20.07 -3.94 -6.08
CA THR A 73 -19.62 -4.07 -7.48
C THR A 73 -18.90 -2.84 -8.02
N THR A 74 -19.06 -1.67 -7.41
CA THR A 74 -18.45 -0.43 -7.85
C THR A 74 -17.44 0.12 -6.85
N ARG A 75 -16.51 0.98 -7.34
CA ARG A 75 -15.56 1.69 -6.49
C ARG A 75 -16.31 2.55 -5.49
N CYS A 76 -16.05 2.33 -4.20
CA CYS A 76 -16.61 3.15 -3.14
C CYS A 76 -15.89 4.49 -3.05
N LEU A 77 -16.64 5.59 -3.09
CA LEU A 77 -16.09 6.95 -2.93
C LEU A 77 -15.97 7.36 -1.45
N TRP A 78 -16.55 6.61 -0.54
CA TRP A 78 -16.57 6.90 0.89
C TRP A 78 -15.47 6.18 1.66
N THR A 79 -14.92 5.11 1.09
CA THR A 79 -13.86 4.34 1.71
C THR A 79 -12.54 5.07 1.62
N ARG A 80 -11.93 5.29 2.76
CA ARG A 80 -10.56 5.78 2.85
C ARG A 80 -9.59 4.64 2.61
N HIS A 81 -8.58 4.85 1.80
CA HIS A 81 -7.57 3.84 1.51
C HIS A 81 -6.64 3.62 2.70
N ALA A 82 -6.11 2.40 2.83
CA ALA A 82 -5.22 2.00 3.92
C ALA A 82 -3.95 2.85 3.97
N GLU A 83 -3.37 3.14 2.81
CA GLU A 83 -2.18 3.98 2.67
C GLU A 83 -2.43 5.39 3.20
N ARG A 84 -3.57 5.97 2.84
CA ARG A 84 -3.94 7.30 3.31
C ARG A 84 -4.12 7.33 4.83
N SER A 85 -4.78 6.32 5.39
CA SER A 85 -4.93 6.18 6.83
C SER A 85 -3.58 6.04 7.54
N ALA A 86 -2.68 5.22 6.99
CA ALA A 86 -1.34 5.06 7.54
C ALA A 86 -0.53 6.36 7.48
N LEU A 87 -0.61 7.10 6.37
CA LEU A 87 0.11 8.37 6.16
C LEU A 87 -0.35 9.45 7.13
N ASP A 88 -1.64 9.57 7.38
CA ASP A 88 -2.17 10.64 8.24
C ASP A 88 -1.77 10.49 9.71
N TYR A 89 -1.55 9.25 10.17
CA TYR A 89 -1.08 8.97 11.53
C TYR A 89 0.42 8.72 11.61
N SER A 90 1.12 8.81 10.49
CA SER A 90 2.56 8.59 10.46
C SER A 90 3.37 9.83 10.84
N THR A 91 4.56 9.58 11.37
CA THR A 91 5.54 10.62 11.69
C THR A 91 6.89 10.34 11.03
N GLY A 92 7.59 11.41 10.69
CA GLY A 92 8.91 11.34 10.06
C GLY A 92 8.87 10.98 8.58
N ILE A 93 10.04 10.72 8.02
CA ILE A 93 10.21 10.32 6.63
C ILE A 93 9.98 8.82 6.51
N ILE A 94 9.11 8.46 5.57
CA ILE A 94 8.80 7.08 5.26
C ILE A 94 9.72 6.61 4.14
N THR A 95 10.32 5.44 4.29
CA THR A 95 11.20 4.88 3.25
C THR A 95 10.60 3.64 2.59
N THR A 96 9.84 2.84 3.31
CA THR A 96 9.27 1.59 2.80
C THR A 96 7.80 1.46 3.19
N ALA A 97 6.98 1.00 2.26
CA ALA A 97 5.58 0.65 2.49
C ALA A 97 5.35 -0.84 2.20
N TYR A 98 4.67 -1.50 3.14
CA TYR A 98 4.20 -2.89 2.98
C TYR A 98 2.67 -2.88 2.91
N LEU A 99 2.12 -3.51 1.88
CA LEU A 99 0.70 -3.46 1.58
C LEU A 99 0.16 -4.85 1.21
N THR A 100 -1.06 -5.13 1.61
CA THR A 100 -1.73 -6.34 1.14
C THR A 100 -2.07 -6.28 -0.34
N ASP A 101 -2.35 -5.09 -0.84
CA ASP A 101 -2.74 -4.83 -2.23
C ASP A 101 -1.89 -3.71 -2.82
N GLU A 102 -1.61 -3.82 -4.11
CA GLU A 102 -0.86 -2.82 -4.87
C GLU A 102 -1.51 -1.43 -4.76
N PRO A 103 -0.77 -0.37 -4.39
CA PRO A 103 -1.34 0.97 -4.25
C PRO A 103 -1.87 1.51 -5.58
N CYS A 104 -3.00 2.20 -5.54
CA CYS A 104 -3.48 2.96 -6.69
C CYS A 104 -2.53 4.13 -7.01
N LEU A 105 -2.67 4.73 -8.20
CA LEU A 105 -1.82 5.85 -8.61
C LEU A 105 -1.82 6.99 -7.58
N ARG A 106 -2.99 7.36 -7.04
CA ARG A 106 -3.09 8.44 -6.05
C ARG A 106 -2.30 8.14 -4.78
N CYS A 107 -2.48 6.95 -4.23
CA CYS A 107 -1.74 6.52 -3.05
C CYS A 107 -0.23 6.40 -3.31
N THR A 108 0.15 5.97 -4.53
CA THR A 108 1.55 5.93 -4.96
C THR A 108 2.19 7.33 -4.90
N LEU A 109 1.52 8.35 -5.43
CA LEU A 109 1.99 9.73 -5.39
C LEU A 109 2.10 10.24 -3.94
N ASP A 110 1.12 9.96 -3.10
CA ASP A 110 1.12 10.36 -1.69
C ASP A 110 2.28 9.69 -0.91
N LEU A 111 2.55 8.40 -1.15
CA LEU A 111 3.69 7.68 -0.56
C LEU A 111 5.04 8.28 -0.98
N ILE A 112 5.21 8.56 -2.29
CA ILE A 112 6.44 9.17 -2.82
C ILE A 112 6.65 10.56 -2.22
N ALA A 113 5.60 11.37 -2.10
CA ALA A 113 5.66 12.70 -1.51
C ALA A 113 6.13 12.69 -0.04
N ARG A 114 5.89 11.58 0.69
CA ARG A 114 6.35 11.39 2.07
C ARG A 114 7.72 10.73 2.18
N GLY A 115 8.41 10.50 1.07
CA GLY A 115 9.76 9.98 1.00
C GLY A 115 9.89 8.49 0.67
N CYS A 116 8.79 7.79 0.46
CA CYS A 116 8.81 6.36 0.15
C CYS A 116 9.60 6.08 -1.14
N ARG A 117 10.48 5.10 -1.07
CA ARG A 117 11.33 4.66 -2.19
C ARG A 117 11.22 3.16 -2.46
N ARG A 118 10.53 2.44 -1.60
CA ARG A 118 10.31 1.00 -1.76
C ARG A 118 8.88 0.63 -1.38
N VAL A 119 8.20 -0.08 -2.27
CA VAL A 119 6.85 -0.61 -2.04
C VAL A 119 6.89 -2.13 -2.21
N VAL A 120 6.43 -2.85 -1.19
CA VAL A 120 6.28 -4.31 -1.21
C VAL A 120 4.81 -4.64 -1.02
N TYR A 121 4.24 -5.43 -1.93
CA TYR A 121 2.83 -5.76 -1.89
C TYR A 121 2.57 -7.22 -2.25
N ASN A 122 1.37 -7.72 -1.94
CA ASN A 122 1.01 -9.12 -2.18
C ASN A 122 0.13 -9.29 -3.42
N ARG A 123 -0.99 -8.58 -3.52
CA ARG A 123 -1.97 -8.73 -4.61
C ARG A 123 -1.92 -7.56 -5.58
N ASN A 124 -1.96 -7.87 -6.89
CA ASN A 124 -2.03 -6.83 -7.91
C ASN A 124 -3.36 -6.07 -7.84
N TYR A 125 -3.30 -4.78 -8.10
CA TYR A 125 -4.46 -3.92 -8.26
C TYR A 125 -4.27 -3.01 -9.48
N ALA A 126 -5.14 -3.13 -10.45
CA ALA A 126 -5.13 -2.32 -11.65
C ALA A 126 -6.57 -2.01 -12.07
N PRO A 127 -7.12 -0.84 -11.66
CA PRO A 127 -8.50 -0.49 -11.95
C PRO A 127 -8.75 -0.22 -13.44
N THR A 128 -7.76 0.37 -14.12
CA THR A 128 -7.80 0.63 -15.58
C THR A 128 -6.41 0.50 -16.19
N ALA A 129 -6.36 0.22 -17.51
CA ALA A 129 -5.10 0.17 -18.25
C ALA A 129 -4.37 1.53 -18.23
N GLN A 130 -5.10 2.63 -18.28
CA GLN A 130 -4.52 3.96 -18.22
C GLN A 130 -3.88 4.23 -16.86
N GLU A 131 -4.56 3.92 -15.77
CA GLU A 131 -4.01 4.10 -14.41
C GLU A 131 -2.77 3.24 -14.21
N LEU A 132 -2.76 2.01 -14.72
CA LEU A 132 -1.60 1.12 -14.68
C LEU A 132 -0.41 1.75 -15.40
N LEU A 133 -0.61 2.28 -16.62
CA LEU A 133 0.45 2.93 -17.39
C LEU A 133 1.02 4.16 -16.68
N GLU A 134 0.16 5.04 -16.17
CA GLU A 134 0.59 6.24 -15.47
C GLU A 134 1.33 5.91 -14.17
N ARG A 135 0.89 4.88 -13.44
CA ARG A 135 1.59 4.40 -12.25
C ARG A 135 2.99 3.90 -12.60
N PHE A 136 3.16 3.13 -13.67
CA PHE A 136 4.49 2.70 -14.13
C PHE A 136 5.39 3.88 -14.48
N ARG A 137 4.88 4.90 -15.14
CA ARG A 137 5.64 6.11 -15.47
C ARG A 137 6.13 6.83 -14.21
N VAL A 138 5.30 6.92 -13.19
CA VAL A 138 5.66 7.52 -11.90
C VAL A 138 6.71 6.69 -11.18
N ILE A 139 6.54 5.38 -11.10
CA ILE A 139 7.49 4.45 -10.47
C ILE A 139 8.86 4.58 -11.12
N ASP A 140 8.92 4.58 -12.45
CA ASP A 140 10.16 4.72 -13.21
C ASP A 140 10.79 6.09 -13.02
N ALA A 141 10.02 7.17 -13.14
CA ALA A 141 10.52 8.54 -13.02
C ALA A 141 11.14 8.85 -11.66
N TYR A 142 10.61 8.26 -10.59
CA TYR A 142 11.12 8.45 -9.22
C TYR A 142 12.04 7.33 -8.73
N GLY A 143 12.31 6.31 -9.55
CA GLY A 143 13.20 5.20 -9.22
C GLY A 143 12.71 4.39 -8.01
N ILE A 144 11.41 4.13 -7.92
CA ILE A 144 10.81 3.40 -6.81
C ILE A 144 11.05 1.90 -6.99
N ALA A 145 11.58 1.23 -5.97
CA ALA A 145 11.61 -0.23 -5.91
C ALA A 145 10.19 -0.74 -5.69
N TRP A 146 9.65 -1.48 -6.66
CA TRP A 146 8.26 -1.92 -6.71
C TRP A 146 8.23 -3.43 -6.79
N GLU A 147 7.89 -4.07 -5.68
CA GLU A 147 8.12 -5.50 -5.51
C GLU A 147 6.84 -6.21 -5.09
N ARG A 148 6.47 -7.23 -5.86
CA ARG A 148 5.40 -8.13 -5.49
C ARG A 148 5.97 -9.33 -4.75
N LEU A 149 5.50 -9.58 -3.54
CA LEU A 149 5.80 -10.78 -2.78
C LEU A 149 4.56 -11.70 -2.83
N ALA A 150 4.65 -12.76 -3.62
CA ALA A 150 3.61 -13.78 -3.64
C ALA A 150 3.59 -14.53 -2.31
N SER A 151 2.38 -14.80 -1.78
CA SER A 151 2.17 -15.63 -0.60
C SER A 151 2.31 -17.10 -0.92
#